data_3ee9e9398218523c51ce2604ea3ea22c
#
_entry.id   3ee9e9398218523c51ce2604ea3ea22c
#
_cell.length_a   1.000
_cell.length_b   1.000
_cell.length_c   1.000
_cell.angle_alpha   90.00
_cell.angle_beta   90.00
_cell.angle_gamma   90.00
#
_symmetry.space_group_name_H-M   'P 1'
#
loop_
_entity.id
_entity.type
_entity.pdbx_description
1 polymer ?
#
loop_
_entity_poly.entity_id
_entity_poly.type
_entity_poly.pdbx_seq_one_letter_code
_entity_poly.pdbx_strand_id
1 'polypeptide(L)'
;MLVARVPALLALMRAAVPDLYGAFVSAWLQRSGLGEAQAMRSLYAGLEAANFSTDVLGSDPGHLAVLPVRGVKWSDWGEPTRVLRTLSAVGIHPTWAESPPSTVPAMAGGSR
;
A
#
# COMPACT_ATOMS: atom_id res chain seq x y z
N MET A 1 -1.55 10.73 -2.96
CA MET A 1 -2.73 10.06 -3.56
C MET A 1 -2.46 9.91 -5.05
N LEU A 2 -2.71 8.74 -5.62
CA LEU A 2 -2.64 8.47 -7.05
C LEU A 2 -4.06 8.34 -7.61
N VAL A 3 -4.32 8.96 -8.76
CA VAL A 3 -5.55 8.77 -9.54
C VAL A 3 -5.14 8.36 -10.94
N ALA A 4 -5.65 7.25 -11.42
CA ALA A 4 -5.31 6.73 -12.74
C ALA A 4 -6.52 6.04 -13.38
N ARG A 5 -6.54 5.99 -14.71
CA ARG A 5 -7.42 5.06 -15.43
C ARG A 5 -6.84 3.66 -15.33
N VAL A 6 -7.66 2.67 -14.96
CA VAL A 6 -7.21 1.28 -14.80
C VAL A 6 -6.42 0.76 -16.00
N PRO A 7 -6.88 0.91 -17.26
CA PRO A 7 -6.10 0.45 -18.41
C PRO A 7 -4.72 1.12 -18.53
N ALA A 8 -4.61 2.41 -18.21
CA ALA A 8 -3.34 3.13 -18.26
C ALA A 8 -2.37 2.62 -17.18
N LEU A 9 -2.87 2.41 -15.96
CA LEU A 9 -2.07 1.85 -14.88
C LEU A 9 -1.58 0.43 -15.21
N LEU A 10 -2.45 -0.43 -15.74
CA LEU A 10 -2.07 -1.78 -16.15
C LEU A 10 -1.05 -1.78 -17.30
N ALA A 11 -1.17 -0.86 -18.26
CA ALA A 11 -0.18 -0.70 -19.32
C ALA A 11 1.18 -0.28 -18.77
N LEU A 12 1.22 0.65 -17.82
CA LEU A 12 2.43 1.07 -17.15
C LEU A 12 3.07 -0.09 -16.36
N MET A 13 2.29 -0.82 -15.57
CA MET A 13 2.78 -1.99 -14.84
C MET A 13 3.32 -3.07 -15.77
N ARG A 14 2.65 -3.34 -16.88
CA ARG A 14 3.12 -4.31 -17.89
C ARG A 14 4.45 -3.91 -18.50
N ALA A 15 4.69 -2.64 -18.71
CA ALA A 15 5.93 -2.12 -19.27
C ALA A 15 7.06 -2.08 -18.23
N ALA A 16 6.76 -1.64 -17.01
CA ALA A 16 7.75 -1.40 -15.96
C ALA A 16 8.18 -2.69 -15.23
N VAL A 17 7.23 -3.58 -14.94
CA VAL A 17 7.43 -4.81 -14.14
C VAL A 17 6.75 -6.01 -14.83
N PRO A 18 7.21 -6.41 -16.03
CA PRO A 18 6.53 -7.41 -16.87
C PRO A 18 6.40 -8.77 -16.17
N ASP A 19 7.39 -9.21 -15.43
CA ASP A 19 7.39 -10.50 -14.73
C ASP A 19 6.36 -10.51 -13.61
N LEU A 20 6.30 -9.44 -12.82
CA LEU A 20 5.27 -9.27 -11.80
C LEU A 20 3.86 -9.25 -12.42
N TYR A 21 3.68 -8.47 -13.48
CA TYR A 21 2.41 -8.39 -14.20
C TYR A 21 1.99 -9.76 -14.75
N GLY A 22 2.91 -10.48 -15.39
CA GLY A 22 2.67 -11.82 -15.94
C GLY A 22 2.30 -12.85 -14.88
N ALA A 23 2.96 -12.80 -13.71
CA ALA A 23 2.64 -13.65 -12.57
C ALA A 23 1.20 -13.45 -12.07
N PHE A 24 0.77 -12.19 -11.93
CA PHE A 24 -0.63 -11.88 -11.55
C PHE A 24 -1.64 -12.34 -12.59
N VAL A 25 -1.37 -12.15 -13.89
CA VAL A 25 -2.25 -12.63 -14.98
C VAL A 25 -2.37 -14.15 -14.92
N SER A 26 -1.27 -14.87 -14.74
CA SER A 26 -1.24 -16.33 -14.63
C SER A 26 -2.05 -16.82 -13.44
N ALA A 27 -1.87 -16.22 -12.27
CA ALA A 27 -2.66 -16.58 -11.08
C ALA A 27 -4.16 -16.30 -11.28
N TRP A 28 -4.49 -15.20 -11.94
CA TRP A 28 -5.88 -14.87 -12.27
C TRP A 28 -6.53 -15.94 -13.17
N LEU A 29 -5.82 -16.43 -14.17
CA LEU A 29 -6.32 -17.48 -15.06
C LEU A 29 -6.49 -18.82 -14.34
N GLN A 30 -5.60 -19.13 -13.39
CA GLN A 30 -5.63 -20.40 -12.63
C GLN A 30 -6.64 -20.42 -11.48
N ARG A 31 -7.21 -19.27 -11.09
CA ARG A 31 -8.10 -19.16 -9.93
C ARG A 31 -9.34 -20.06 -10.00
N SER A 32 -9.85 -20.31 -11.20
CA SER A 32 -11.05 -21.17 -11.40
C SER A 32 -10.78 -22.66 -11.15
N GLY A 33 -9.53 -23.10 -11.35
CA GLY A 33 -9.14 -24.51 -11.12
C GLY A 33 -8.63 -24.77 -9.71
N LEU A 34 -7.81 -23.88 -9.19
CA LEU A 34 -7.14 -24.04 -7.88
C LEU A 34 -7.93 -23.42 -6.72
N GLY A 35 -8.90 -22.57 -7.01
CA GLY A 35 -9.49 -21.64 -6.04
C GLY A 35 -8.62 -20.41 -5.81
N GLU A 36 -9.26 -19.26 -5.56
CA GLU A 36 -8.59 -17.97 -5.44
C GLU A 36 -7.52 -17.95 -4.35
N ALA A 37 -7.83 -18.48 -3.17
CA ALA A 37 -6.89 -18.47 -2.03
C ALA A 37 -5.62 -19.28 -2.32
N GLN A 38 -5.73 -20.41 -3.04
CA GLN A 38 -4.57 -21.21 -3.41
C GLN A 38 -3.76 -20.52 -4.50
N ALA A 39 -4.40 -19.98 -5.53
CA ALA A 39 -3.73 -19.23 -6.59
C ALA A 39 -2.95 -18.04 -6.03
N MET A 40 -3.53 -17.29 -5.09
CA MET A 40 -2.86 -16.18 -4.43
C MET A 40 -1.68 -16.63 -3.56
N ARG A 41 -1.81 -17.69 -2.75
CA ARG A 41 -0.67 -18.22 -1.98
C ARG A 41 0.50 -18.61 -2.87
N SER A 42 0.22 -19.32 -3.96
CA SER A 42 1.25 -19.75 -4.92
C SER A 42 1.91 -18.56 -5.59
N LEU A 43 1.15 -17.53 -5.96
CA LEU A 43 1.64 -16.29 -6.53
C LEU A 43 2.63 -15.61 -5.56
N TYR A 44 2.19 -15.30 -4.34
CA TYR A 44 3.02 -14.56 -3.37
C TYR A 44 4.23 -15.34 -2.89
N ALA A 45 4.22 -16.67 -2.93
CA ALA A 45 5.38 -17.48 -2.59
C ALA A 45 6.55 -17.35 -3.58
N GLY A 46 6.29 -16.95 -4.82
CA GLY A 46 7.30 -16.82 -5.88
C GLY A 46 7.59 -15.39 -6.32
N LEU A 47 6.93 -14.39 -5.72
CA LEU A 47 7.14 -13.00 -6.12
C LEU A 47 8.36 -12.37 -5.45
N GLU A 48 9.18 -11.70 -6.24
CA GLU A 48 10.15 -10.75 -5.73
C GLU A 48 9.47 -9.45 -5.29
N ALA A 49 10.04 -8.82 -4.26
CA ALA A 49 9.53 -7.55 -3.77
C ALA A 49 9.76 -6.44 -4.81
N ALA A 50 8.71 -5.69 -5.13
CA ALA A 50 8.79 -4.54 -6.02
C ALA A 50 8.22 -3.30 -5.32
N ASN A 51 8.88 -2.16 -5.52
CA ASN A 51 8.42 -0.88 -5.00
C ASN A 51 7.63 -0.14 -6.07
N PHE A 52 6.33 0.03 -5.84
CA PHE A 52 5.43 0.67 -6.80
C PHE A 52 5.88 2.09 -7.19
N SER A 53 6.42 2.86 -6.25
CA SER A 53 6.82 4.24 -6.52
C SER A 53 8.09 4.32 -7.38
N THR A 54 9.09 3.50 -7.09
CA THR A 54 10.38 3.52 -7.81
C THR A 54 10.33 2.68 -9.08
N ASP A 55 9.77 1.47 -9.00
CA ASP A 55 9.90 0.48 -10.07
C ASP A 55 8.79 0.63 -11.12
N VAL A 56 7.62 1.18 -10.72
CA VAL A 56 6.51 1.42 -11.65
C VAL A 56 6.39 2.90 -12.01
N LEU A 57 6.14 3.78 -11.03
CA LEU A 57 5.94 5.19 -11.34
C LEU A 57 7.23 5.90 -11.77
N GLY A 58 8.36 5.56 -11.15
CA GLY A 58 9.67 6.14 -11.46
C GLY A 58 10.27 5.66 -12.78
N SER A 59 9.81 4.53 -13.33
CA SER A 59 10.32 3.98 -14.60
C SER A 59 9.95 4.82 -15.81
N ASP A 60 8.78 5.47 -15.79
CA ASP A 60 8.32 6.32 -16.88
C ASP A 60 7.56 7.55 -16.35
N PRO A 61 8.27 8.55 -15.83
CA PRO A 61 7.66 9.76 -15.29
C PRO A 61 6.93 10.61 -16.36
N GLY A 62 7.21 10.39 -17.65
CA GLY A 62 6.55 11.10 -18.75
C GLY A 62 5.04 10.82 -18.84
N HIS A 63 4.59 9.71 -18.26
CA HIS A 63 3.16 9.37 -18.18
C HIS A 63 2.48 9.88 -16.90
N LEU A 64 3.20 10.60 -16.04
CA LEU A 64 2.69 11.13 -14.79
C LEU A 64 2.41 12.63 -14.89
N ALA A 65 1.35 13.06 -14.21
CA ALA A 65 1.07 14.46 -14.00
C ALA A 65 0.93 14.75 -12.51
N VAL A 66 1.50 15.85 -12.04
CA VAL A 66 1.36 16.31 -10.67
C VAL A 66 0.30 17.41 -10.63
N LEU A 67 -0.76 17.17 -9.87
CA LEU A 67 -1.79 18.18 -9.62
C LEU A 67 -1.53 18.84 -8.26
N PRO A 68 -1.18 20.15 -8.22
CA PRO A 68 -1.03 20.86 -6.97
C PRO A 68 -2.40 21.10 -6.33
N VAL A 69 -2.63 20.49 -5.17
CA VAL A 69 -3.85 20.70 -4.38
C VAL A 69 -3.54 21.74 -3.32
N ARG A 70 -4.20 22.89 -3.39
CA ARG A 70 -3.99 24.02 -2.47
C ARG A 70 -5.19 24.18 -1.54
N GLY A 71 -4.95 24.76 -0.35
CA GLY A 71 -6.03 25.07 0.61
C GLY A 71 -6.59 23.87 1.36
N VAL A 72 -5.98 22.69 1.24
CA VAL A 72 -6.36 21.49 2.00
C VAL A 72 -5.32 21.13 3.05
N LYS A 73 -5.77 20.66 4.20
CA LYS A 73 -4.91 20.04 5.20
C LYS A 73 -4.88 18.54 4.91
N TRP A 74 -3.68 17.98 4.80
CA TRP A 74 -3.49 16.57 4.58
C TRP A 74 -2.63 15.96 5.71
N SER A 75 -2.98 14.77 6.16
CA SER A 75 -2.18 13.97 7.09
C SER A 75 -2.34 12.50 6.75
N ASP A 76 -1.25 11.77 6.77
CA ASP A 76 -1.23 10.33 6.45
C ASP A 76 -1.65 9.42 7.61
N TRP A 77 -1.95 9.95 8.77
CA TRP A 77 -2.36 9.21 9.96
C TRP A 77 -1.54 7.94 10.29
N GLY A 78 -0.32 7.87 9.74
CA GLY A 78 0.59 6.74 9.94
C GLY A 78 1.15 6.64 11.35
N GLU A 79 0.97 7.69 12.16
CA GLU A 79 1.43 7.77 13.55
C GLU A 79 0.33 8.28 14.47
N PRO A 80 0.20 7.73 15.69
CA PRO A 80 -0.83 8.15 16.66
C PRO A 80 -0.82 9.66 16.93
N THR A 81 0.36 10.28 17.00
CA THR A 81 0.52 11.72 17.21
C THR A 81 -0.09 12.56 16.08
N ARG A 82 -0.04 12.10 14.85
CA ARG A 82 -0.65 12.77 13.69
C ARG A 82 -2.17 12.66 13.72
N VAL A 83 -2.68 11.48 14.14
CA VAL A 83 -4.13 11.27 14.35
C VAL A 83 -4.64 12.24 15.42
N LEU A 84 -4.00 12.28 16.60
CA LEU A 84 -4.38 13.16 17.70
C LEU A 84 -4.34 14.65 17.31
N ARG A 85 -3.29 15.07 16.60
CA ARG A 85 -3.20 16.44 16.09
C ARG A 85 -4.33 16.79 15.13
N THR A 86 -4.72 15.86 14.26
CA THR A 86 -5.82 16.07 13.32
C THR A 86 -7.16 16.14 14.05
N LEU A 87 -7.41 15.23 14.99
CA LEU A 87 -8.62 15.21 15.81
C LEU A 87 -8.75 16.50 16.63
N SER A 88 -7.67 16.92 17.30
CA SER A 88 -7.64 18.18 18.04
C SER A 88 -7.94 19.39 17.15
N ALA A 89 -7.43 19.41 15.92
CA ALA A 89 -7.68 20.51 14.98
C ALA A 89 -9.14 20.62 14.54
N VAL A 90 -9.93 19.55 14.66
CA VAL A 90 -11.38 19.51 14.39
C VAL A 90 -12.22 19.46 15.67
N GLY A 91 -11.60 19.68 16.85
CA GLY A 91 -12.29 19.74 18.13
C GLY A 91 -12.71 18.40 18.72
N ILE A 92 -12.16 17.30 18.24
CA ILE A 92 -12.47 15.94 18.73
C ILE A 92 -11.38 15.51 19.71
N HIS A 93 -11.78 15.15 20.92
CA HIS A 93 -10.89 14.66 21.99
C HIS A 93 -11.33 13.23 22.37
N PRO A 94 -10.73 12.18 21.78
CA PRO A 94 -11.13 10.81 22.07
C PRO A 94 -10.65 10.37 23.46
N THR A 95 -11.46 9.64 24.20
CA THR A 95 -11.14 9.17 25.57
C THR A 95 -9.94 8.25 25.63
N TRP A 96 -9.66 7.50 24.57
CA TRP A 96 -8.46 6.64 24.48
C TRP A 96 -7.14 7.45 24.41
N ALA A 97 -7.19 8.74 24.07
CA ALA A 97 -6.01 9.59 24.00
C ALA A 97 -5.52 10.04 25.40
N GLU A 98 -6.36 9.94 26.39
CA GLU A 98 -6.04 10.29 27.79
C GLU A 98 -5.35 9.14 28.53
N SER A 99 -5.40 7.92 27.99
CA SER A 99 -4.69 6.75 28.53
C SER A 99 -3.26 6.70 27.99
N PRO A 100 -2.22 6.59 28.84
CA PRO A 100 -0.86 6.38 28.36
C PRO A 100 -0.83 5.09 27.54
N PRO A 101 -0.02 5.04 26.43
CA PRO A 101 0.08 3.84 25.63
C PRO A 101 0.48 2.68 26.53
N SER A 102 -0.36 1.65 26.62
CA SER A 102 -0.03 0.40 27.29
C SER A 102 1.26 -0.11 26.62
N THR A 103 2.33 -0.16 27.38
CA THR A 103 3.59 -0.76 26.94
C THR A 103 3.25 -2.22 26.60
N VAL A 104 3.12 -2.52 25.33
CA VAL A 104 3.10 -3.92 24.88
C VAL A 104 4.45 -4.50 25.27
N PRO A 105 4.51 -5.50 26.17
CA PRO A 105 5.78 -6.08 26.53
C PRO A 105 6.41 -6.64 25.24
N ALA A 106 7.64 -6.23 24.96
CA ALA A 106 8.44 -6.78 23.89
C ALA A 106 8.46 -8.31 24.10
N MET A 107 7.88 -9.04 23.16
CA MET A 107 7.99 -10.50 23.14
C MET A 107 9.48 -10.82 23.09
N ALA A 108 10.02 -11.27 24.20
CA ALA A 108 11.38 -11.76 24.29
C ALA A 108 11.51 -12.93 23.31
N GLY A 109 12.29 -12.73 22.24
CA GLY A 109 12.64 -13.75 21.30
C GLY A 109 13.34 -14.88 22.04
N GLY A 110 12.65 -16.02 22.17
CA GLY A 110 13.24 -17.24 22.67
C GLY A 110 14.29 -17.75 21.71
N SER A 111 15.56 -17.66 22.10
CA SER A 111 16.63 -18.48 21.56
C SER A 111 16.34 -19.95 21.82
N ARG A 112 16.26 -20.74 20.77
CA ARG A 112 16.83 -22.11 20.71
C ARG A 112 16.88 -22.56 19.24
#